data_18e71eca789c7fc7baa32880334c2536
#
_entry.id   18e71eca789c7fc7baa32880334c2536
#
_cell.length_a   1.000
_cell.length_b   1.000
_cell.length_c   1.000
_cell.angle_alpha   90.00
_cell.angle_beta   90.00
_cell.angle_gamma   90.00
#
_symmetry.space_group_name_H-M   'P 1'
#
loop_
_entity.id
_entity.type
_entity.pdbx_description
1 polymer ?
#
loop_
_entity_poly.entity_id
_entity_poly.type
_entity_poly.pdbx_seq_one_letter_code
_entity_poly.pdbx_strand_id
1 'polypeptide(L)'
;QALKNLNIDYSVVATVEWEIGALYAYDIIHNGSQDLKPLRHHTRESILKILSKYSLSNDGKQPMTQRGLSALNMTQLKSILIAIGRTNNLVDITSVKAIDLPDADLLTYSFPCQDLSKSGHWHKNEGGIDRNDNNRSTLLWQIERILKEYVEQDKTLPNFLLMENVSEILSDKHKDNFIEWCEFLESLGYVNQIYTLDSRNFGVPQSRIRTYM
;
A
#
# COMPACT_ATOMS: atom_id res chain seq x y z
N GLN A 1 6.72 9.15 -10.44
CA GLN A 1 7.70 10.13 -10.94
C GLN A 1 8.91 9.45 -11.59
N ALA A 2 9.44 8.33 -11.03
CA ALA A 2 10.59 7.60 -11.60
C ALA A 2 10.32 7.16 -13.06
N LEU A 3 9.18 6.53 -13.32
CA LEU A 3 8.81 6.12 -14.68
C LEU A 3 8.73 7.31 -15.65
N LYS A 4 8.15 8.44 -15.21
CA LYS A 4 8.14 9.69 -15.99
C LYS A 4 9.55 10.18 -16.31
N ASN A 5 10.46 10.17 -15.33
CA ASN A 5 11.84 10.58 -15.54
C ASN A 5 12.59 9.67 -16.51
N LEU A 6 12.18 8.41 -16.62
CA LEU A 6 12.72 7.43 -17.56
C LEU A 6 12.01 7.44 -18.93
N ASN A 7 11.06 8.36 -19.16
CA ASN A 7 10.22 8.43 -20.35
C ASN A 7 9.49 7.10 -20.65
N ILE A 8 9.07 6.40 -19.59
CA ILE A 8 8.26 5.19 -19.71
C ILE A 8 6.80 5.59 -19.60
N ASP A 9 6.03 5.26 -20.63
CA ASP A 9 4.58 5.41 -20.60
C ASP A 9 3.99 4.40 -19.60
N TYR A 10 3.13 4.90 -18.74
CA TYR A 10 2.47 4.06 -17.73
C TYR A 10 1.09 4.59 -17.40
N SER A 11 0.24 3.70 -16.95
CA SER A 11 -1.02 4.02 -16.28
C SER A 11 -1.12 3.29 -14.94
N VAL A 12 -1.64 3.97 -13.92
CA VAL A 12 -1.94 3.33 -12.64
C VAL A 12 -3.35 2.75 -12.73
N VAL A 13 -3.44 1.43 -12.72
CA VAL A 13 -4.70 0.72 -12.95
C VAL A 13 -5.51 0.47 -11.67
N ALA A 14 -4.83 0.37 -10.52
CA ALA A 14 -5.46 0.29 -9.21
C ALA A 14 -4.49 0.74 -8.11
N THR A 15 -5.03 1.11 -6.97
CA THR A 15 -4.29 1.37 -5.73
C THR A 15 -4.92 0.62 -4.57
N VAL A 16 -4.16 0.43 -3.49
CA VAL A 16 -4.66 -0.11 -2.23
C VAL A 16 -4.12 0.75 -1.11
N GLU A 17 -4.97 1.61 -0.55
CA GLU A 17 -4.62 2.52 0.53
C GLU A 17 -5.86 2.79 1.39
N TRP A 18 -5.80 2.49 2.66
CA TRP A 18 -6.93 2.64 3.57
C TRP A 18 -6.90 3.92 4.42
N GLU A 19 -5.72 4.56 4.54
CA GLU A 19 -5.57 5.81 5.29
C GLU A 19 -6.10 6.98 4.44
N ILE A 20 -7.13 7.65 4.95
CA ILE A 20 -7.89 8.67 4.18
C ILE A 20 -7.06 9.89 3.77
N GLY A 21 -6.06 10.28 4.56
CA GLY A 21 -5.18 11.40 4.22
C GLY A 21 -4.20 11.03 3.13
N ALA A 22 -3.61 9.82 3.18
CA ALA A 22 -2.71 9.30 2.15
C ALA A 22 -3.47 9.08 0.82
N LEU A 23 -4.65 8.49 0.88
CA LEU A 23 -5.55 8.34 -0.26
C LEU A 23 -5.87 9.69 -0.93
N TYR A 24 -6.26 10.70 -0.14
CA TYR A 24 -6.55 12.03 -0.65
C TYR A 24 -5.32 12.70 -1.24
N ALA A 25 -4.17 12.62 -0.55
CA ALA A 25 -2.92 13.20 -1.02
C ALA A 25 -2.47 12.58 -2.35
N TYR A 26 -2.55 11.24 -2.45
CA TYR A 26 -2.24 10.52 -3.67
C TYR A 26 -3.12 11.00 -4.85
N ASP A 27 -4.43 11.08 -4.64
CA ASP A 27 -5.35 11.54 -5.67
C ASP A 27 -5.04 12.97 -6.16
N ILE A 28 -4.80 13.90 -5.22
CA ILE A 28 -4.47 15.28 -5.59
C ILE A 28 -3.13 15.39 -6.33
N ILE A 29 -2.12 14.65 -5.90
CA ILE A 29 -0.78 14.69 -6.50
C ILE A 29 -0.80 14.14 -7.93
N HIS A 30 -1.54 13.07 -8.17
CA HIS A 30 -1.52 12.36 -9.45
C HIS A 30 -2.63 12.78 -10.41
N ASN A 31 -3.79 13.19 -9.89
CA ASN A 31 -4.98 13.52 -10.68
C ASN A 31 -5.41 14.98 -10.59
N GLY A 32 -4.68 15.82 -9.82
CA GLY A 32 -4.99 17.23 -9.63
C GLY A 32 -6.20 17.48 -8.73
N SER A 33 -6.69 18.73 -8.70
CA SER A 33 -7.80 19.13 -7.85
C SER A 33 -9.07 18.32 -8.12
N GLN A 34 -9.83 18.06 -7.05
CA GLN A 34 -11.10 17.34 -7.15
C GLN A 34 -12.24 18.28 -7.57
N ASP A 35 -13.08 17.82 -8.49
CA ASP A 35 -14.41 18.42 -8.72
C ASP A 35 -15.47 17.62 -7.92
N LEU A 36 -16.10 18.28 -6.95
CA LEU A 36 -17.15 17.67 -6.13
C LEU A 36 -18.55 17.80 -6.75
N LYS A 37 -18.70 18.48 -7.91
CA LYS A 37 -19.98 18.69 -8.58
C LYS A 37 -20.71 17.38 -8.97
N PRO A 38 -20.00 16.31 -9.40
CA PRO A 38 -20.67 15.04 -9.72
C PRO A 38 -21.48 14.48 -8.54
N LEU A 39 -21.03 14.75 -7.30
CA LEU A 39 -21.70 14.31 -6.07
C LEU A 39 -22.68 15.32 -5.48
N ARG A 40 -23.08 16.36 -6.23
CA ARG A 40 -23.98 17.43 -5.72
C ARG A 40 -25.34 16.94 -5.25
N HIS A 41 -25.86 15.87 -5.85
CA HIS A 41 -27.15 15.28 -5.53
C HIS A 41 -27.11 14.17 -4.49
N HIS A 42 -25.90 13.76 -4.07
CA HIS A 42 -25.75 12.74 -3.02
C HIS A 42 -26.03 13.36 -1.65
N THR A 43 -26.92 12.72 -0.90
CA THR A 43 -27.14 13.07 0.50
C THR A 43 -26.01 12.53 1.37
N ARG A 44 -25.89 13.05 2.57
CA ARG A 44 -24.91 12.55 3.55
C ARG A 44 -25.10 11.05 3.81
N GLU A 45 -26.33 10.62 4.01
CA GLU A 45 -26.68 9.23 4.28
C GLU A 45 -26.28 8.31 3.11
N SER A 46 -26.49 8.78 1.87
CA SER A 46 -26.11 7.99 0.69
C SER A 46 -24.60 7.78 0.60
N ILE A 47 -23.79 8.82 0.87
CA ILE A 47 -22.34 8.71 0.84
C ILE A 47 -21.84 7.85 2.00
N LEU A 48 -22.36 8.05 3.22
CA LEU A 48 -22.01 7.22 4.37
C LEU A 48 -22.33 5.73 4.12
N LYS A 49 -23.47 5.43 3.50
CA LYS A 49 -23.84 4.05 3.12
C LYS A 49 -22.84 3.44 2.13
N ILE A 50 -22.27 4.24 1.22
CA ILE A 50 -21.24 3.75 0.29
C ILE A 50 -19.93 3.54 1.04
N LEU A 51 -19.47 4.57 1.78
CA LEU A 51 -18.18 4.54 2.47
C LEU A 51 -18.12 3.52 3.60
N SER A 52 -19.26 3.19 4.24
CA SER A 52 -19.33 2.15 5.27
C SER A 52 -19.03 0.72 4.79
N LYS A 53 -18.94 0.52 3.48
CA LYS A 53 -18.53 -0.76 2.89
C LYS A 53 -17.00 -0.95 2.88
N TYR A 54 -16.24 0.10 3.14
CA TYR A 54 -14.78 0.10 3.11
C TYR A 54 -14.21 0.18 4.54
N SER A 55 -13.13 -0.55 4.78
CA SER A 55 -12.33 -0.46 6.00
C SER A 55 -11.40 0.75 5.93
N LEU A 56 -11.95 1.97 6.01
CA LEU A 56 -11.15 3.19 6.00
C LEU A 56 -10.45 3.41 7.34
N SER A 57 -9.29 4.03 7.33
CA SER A 57 -8.52 4.41 8.52
C SER A 57 -8.20 5.90 8.54
N ASN A 58 -8.15 6.50 9.73
CA ASN A 58 -7.76 7.89 9.92
C ASN A 58 -6.29 8.05 10.32
N ASP A 59 -5.65 6.99 10.76
CA ASP A 59 -4.28 7.00 11.33
C ASP A 59 -3.39 5.88 10.78
N GLY A 60 -3.91 5.07 9.84
CA GLY A 60 -3.23 3.91 9.28
C GLY A 60 -3.00 2.77 10.29
N LYS A 61 -3.61 2.82 11.50
CA LYS A 61 -3.39 1.83 12.55
C LYS A 61 -4.59 0.93 12.79
N GLN A 62 -5.77 1.48 12.74
CA GLN A 62 -7.01 0.75 12.96
C GLN A 62 -8.15 1.30 12.09
N PRO A 63 -9.16 0.47 11.80
CA PRO A 63 -10.32 0.90 11.05
C PRO A 63 -11.08 2.00 11.78
N MET A 64 -11.60 2.96 11.04
CA MET A 64 -12.51 3.97 11.57
C MET A 64 -13.80 3.32 12.06
N THR A 65 -14.27 3.77 13.22
CA THR A 65 -15.61 3.42 13.70
C THR A 65 -16.68 4.12 12.85
N GLN A 66 -17.91 3.61 12.84
CA GLN A 66 -19.06 4.27 12.22
C GLN A 66 -19.27 5.69 12.76
N ARG A 67 -19.02 5.89 14.05
CA ARG A 67 -19.07 7.22 14.68
C ARG A 67 -17.99 8.14 14.12
N GLY A 68 -16.76 7.63 13.94
CA GLY A 68 -15.65 8.38 13.35
C GLY A 68 -15.94 8.79 11.91
N LEU A 69 -16.42 7.85 11.09
CA LEU A 69 -16.82 8.14 9.72
C LEU A 69 -17.97 9.18 9.67
N SER A 70 -18.96 9.02 10.55
CA SER A 70 -20.08 9.96 10.66
C SER A 70 -19.70 11.34 11.24
N ALA A 71 -18.53 11.51 11.81
CA ALA A 71 -18.04 12.81 12.29
C ALA A 71 -17.40 13.66 11.18
N LEU A 72 -17.01 13.05 10.07
CA LEU A 72 -16.45 13.78 8.92
C LEU A 72 -17.48 14.73 8.31
N ASN A 73 -17.06 15.90 7.87
CA ASN A 73 -17.96 16.85 7.19
C ASN A 73 -18.29 16.38 5.75
N MET A 74 -19.27 17.01 5.12
CA MET A 74 -19.75 16.62 3.80
C MET A 74 -18.68 16.72 2.71
N THR A 75 -17.81 17.72 2.79
CA THR A 75 -16.70 17.91 1.84
C THR A 75 -15.70 16.76 1.97
N GLN A 76 -15.31 16.39 3.18
CA GLN A 76 -14.41 15.24 3.45
C GLN A 76 -14.99 13.93 2.93
N LEU A 77 -16.27 13.66 3.22
CA LEU A 77 -16.94 12.44 2.74
C LEU A 77 -16.95 12.36 1.22
N LYS A 78 -17.26 13.46 0.54
CA LYS A 78 -17.23 13.54 -0.93
C LYS A 78 -15.81 13.37 -1.48
N SER A 79 -14.83 14.00 -0.85
CA SER A 79 -13.42 13.92 -1.27
C SER A 79 -12.89 12.49 -1.18
N ILE A 80 -13.20 11.77 -0.10
CA ILE A 80 -12.81 10.36 0.05
C ILE A 80 -13.45 9.51 -1.06
N LEU A 81 -14.75 9.69 -1.30
CA LEU A 81 -15.46 8.91 -2.31
C LEU A 81 -14.92 9.17 -3.72
N ILE A 82 -14.59 10.42 -4.04
CA ILE A 82 -13.97 10.80 -5.32
C ILE A 82 -12.56 10.19 -5.44
N ALA A 83 -11.76 10.28 -4.38
CA ALA A 83 -10.41 9.73 -4.39
C ALA A 83 -10.43 8.22 -4.64
N ILE A 84 -11.31 7.47 -3.95
CA ILE A 84 -11.50 6.03 -4.18
C ILE A 84 -11.80 5.75 -5.66
N GLY A 85 -12.76 6.49 -6.25
CA GLY A 85 -13.16 6.27 -7.64
C GLY A 85 -12.08 6.65 -8.65
N ARG A 86 -11.41 7.80 -8.47
CA ARG A 86 -10.40 8.30 -9.42
C ARG A 86 -9.12 7.48 -9.44
N THR A 87 -8.80 6.83 -8.33
CA THR A 87 -7.58 6.01 -8.18
C THR A 87 -7.85 4.52 -8.27
N ASN A 88 -9.11 4.13 -8.57
CA ASN A 88 -9.55 2.74 -8.50
C ASN A 88 -9.03 2.06 -7.23
N ASN A 89 -9.27 2.68 -6.07
CA ASN A 89 -8.70 2.25 -4.81
C ASN A 89 -9.52 1.12 -4.18
N LEU A 90 -8.88 -0.01 -3.93
CA LEU A 90 -9.48 -1.19 -3.29
C LEU A 90 -9.41 -1.14 -1.76
N VAL A 91 -8.83 -0.10 -1.20
CA VAL A 91 -8.79 0.33 0.20
C VAL A 91 -8.00 -0.61 1.12
N ASP A 92 -8.53 -1.77 1.49
CA ASP A 92 -7.96 -2.63 2.53
C ASP A 92 -7.33 -3.88 1.91
N ILE A 93 -6.00 -3.96 1.97
CA ILE A 93 -5.22 -5.08 1.42
C ILE A 93 -5.66 -6.44 1.99
N THR A 94 -6.17 -6.49 3.21
CA THR A 94 -6.60 -7.74 3.84
C THR A 94 -7.87 -8.31 3.21
N SER A 95 -8.66 -7.48 2.55
CA SER A 95 -9.91 -7.86 1.85
C SER A 95 -9.74 -8.00 0.34
N VAL A 96 -8.67 -7.44 -0.24
CA VAL A 96 -8.39 -7.52 -1.69
C VAL A 96 -8.11 -8.95 -2.10
N LYS A 97 -8.74 -9.40 -3.17
CA LYS A 97 -8.49 -10.69 -3.82
C LYS A 97 -7.83 -10.48 -5.18
N ALA A 98 -7.11 -11.48 -5.67
CA ALA A 98 -6.49 -11.41 -6.99
C ALA A 98 -7.49 -11.10 -8.11
N ILE A 99 -8.72 -11.60 -8.02
CA ILE A 99 -9.78 -11.34 -9.00
C ILE A 99 -10.22 -9.88 -9.06
N ASP A 100 -10.06 -9.13 -7.96
CA ASP A 100 -10.44 -7.72 -7.88
C ASP A 100 -9.38 -6.81 -8.52
N LEU A 101 -8.16 -7.33 -8.71
CA LEU A 101 -7.04 -6.58 -9.27
C LEU A 101 -7.08 -6.64 -10.79
N PRO A 102 -6.98 -5.50 -11.49
CA PRO A 102 -6.78 -5.49 -12.93
C PRO A 102 -5.40 -6.06 -13.29
N ASP A 103 -5.26 -6.51 -14.54
CA ASP A 103 -3.96 -6.95 -15.03
C ASP A 103 -2.96 -5.79 -15.04
N ALA A 104 -1.74 -6.06 -14.61
CA ALA A 104 -0.69 -5.07 -14.50
C ALA A 104 0.68 -5.68 -14.77
N ASP A 105 1.55 -4.94 -15.45
CA ASP A 105 2.94 -5.36 -15.68
C ASP A 105 3.80 -5.20 -14.42
N LEU A 106 3.51 -4.20 -13.61
CA LEU A 106 4.28 -3.86 -12.41
C LEU A 106 3.35 -3.75 -11.19
N LEU A 107 3.66 -4.51 -10.17
CA LEU A 107 3.09 -4.36 -8.83
C LEU A 107 4.12 -3.71 -7.91
N THR A 108 3.80 -2.54 -7.37
CA THR A 108 4.63 -1.90 -6.34
C THR A 108 3.98 -2.07 -4.97
N TYR A 109 4.79 -2.36 -3.96
CA TYR A 109 4.28 -2.51 -2.60
C TYR A 109 5.30 -2.06 -1.56
N SER A 110 4.78 -1.54 -0.47
CA SER A 110 5.51 -1.33 0.76
C SER A 110 4.59 -1.66 1.94
N PHE A 111 5.16 -2.04 3.06
CA PHE A 111 4.40 -2.37 4.26
C PHE A 111 4.97 -1.61 5.46
N PRO A 112 4.19 -1.38 6.51
CA PRO A 112 4.63 -0.58 7.65
C PRO A 112 5.92 -1.08 8.25
N CYS A 113 6.90 -0.18 8.38
CA CYS A 113 8.24 -0.46 8.90
C CYS A 113 8.39 -0.13 10.40
N GLN A 114 7.31 0.26 11.08
CA GLN A 114 7.40 0.77 12.45
C GLN A 114 7.90 -0.30 13.43
N ASP A 115 7.58 -1.55 13.16
CA ASP A 115 8.00 -2.70 13.95
C ASP A 115 9.37 -3.23 13.53
N LEU A 116 9.89 -2.77 12.36
CA LEU A 116 11.23 -3.09 11.85
C LEU A 116 12.27 -2.03 12.22
N SER A 117 11.87 -0.77 12.34
CA SER A 117 12.80 0.35 12.46
C SER A 117 13.34 0.51 13.87
N LYS A 118 14.58 1.05 13.98
CA LYS A 118 15.21 1.42 15.27
C LYS A 118 14.33 2.37 16.10
N SER A 119 13.57 3.24 15.45
CA SER A 119 12.58 4.12 16.11
C SER A 119 11.44 3.34 16.75
N GLY A 120 11.03 2.21 16.18
CA GLY A 120 10.00 1.33 16.73
C GLY A 120 10.42 0.72 18.07
N HIS A 121 11.71 0.35 18.23
CA HIS A 121 12.24 -0.19 19.49
C HIS A 121 12.08 0.77 20.69
N TRP A 122 12.19 2.08 20.47
CA TRP A 122 11.94 3.10 21.51
C TRP A 122 10.49 3.12 22.00
N HIS A 123 9.56 2.61 21.18
CA HIS A 123 8.13 2.51 21.49
C HIS A 123 7.69 1.08 21.89
N LYS A 124 8.65 0.19 22.24
CA LYS A 124 8.39 -1.22 22.63
C LYS A 124 7.70 -2.06 21.53
N ASN A 125 7.87 -1.69 20.27
CA ASN A 125 7.43 -2.51 19.17
C ASN A 125 8.55 -3.54 18.89
N GLU A 126 8.41 -4.75 19.43
CA GLU A 126 9.41 -5.82 19.32
C GLU A 126 9.13 -6.78 18.15
N GLY A 127 8.08 -6.52 17.40
CA GLY A 127 7.65 -7.33 16.26
C GLY A 127 8.60 -7.24 15.05
N GLY A 128 8.34 -8.06 14.07
CA GLY A 128 9.06 -8.12 12.80
C GLY A 128 8.12 -8.49 11.65
N ILE A 129 8.65 -9.13 10.63
CA ILE A 129 7.89 -9.74 9.55
C ILE A 129 7.57 -11.21 9.83
N ASP A 130 7.69 -11.68 11.08
CA ASP A 130 7.30 -13.02 11.46
C ASP A 130 5.80 -13.23 11.21
N ARG A 131 5.42 -14.37 10.64
CA ARG A 131 4.02 -14.71 10.32
C ARG A 131 3.12 -14.76 11.55
N ASN A 132 3.69 -15.08 12.71
CA ASN A 132 2.99 -15.25 13.98
C ASN A 132 2.83 -13.92 14.74
N ASP A 133 3.52 -12.87 14.30
CA ASP A 133 3.41 -11.56 14.90
C ASP A 133 2.07 -10.91 14.53
N ASN A 134 1.35 -10.45 15.52
CA ASN A 134 0.10 -9.71 15.30
C ASN A 134 0.39 -8.20 15.15
N ASN A 135 1.25 -7.86 14.18
CA ASN A 135 1.67 -6.49 13.90
C ASN A 135 1.45 -6.12 12.42
N ARG A 136 1.67 -4.85 12.07
CA ARG A 136 1.41 -4.33 10.72
C ARG A 136 2.47 -4.74 9.69
N SER A 137 3.66 -5.13 10.13
CA SER A 137 4.72 -5.60 9.22
C SER A 137 4.36 -6.95 8.59
N THR A 138 3.44 -7.70 9.20
CA THR A 138 2.89 -8.95 8.64
C THR A 138 2.05 -8.72 7.37
N LEU A 139 1.78 -7.46 7.00
CA LEU A 139 1.09 -7.15 5.73
C LEU A 139 1.89 -7.57 4.49
N LEU A 140 3.20 -7.86 4.61
CA LEU A 140 3.95 -8.52 3.55
C LEU A 140 3.28 -9.82 3.10
N TRP A 141 2.77 -10.61 4.03
CA TRP A 141 2.13 -11.88 3.75
C TRP A 141 0.76 -11.76 3.07
N GLN A 142 0.19 -10.56 3.03
CA GLN A 142 -0.98 -10.29 2.19
C GLN A 142 -0.61 -10.24 0.71
N ILE A 143 0.58 -9.77 0.37
CA ILE A 143 1.10 -9.83 -1.00
C ILE A 143 1.32 -11.29 -1.41
N GLU A 144 1.90 -12.09 -0.52
CA GLU A 144 2.04 -13.55 -0.74
C GLU A 144 0.69 -14.21 -1.03
N ARG A 145 -0.31 -13.93 -0.18
CA ARG A 145 -1.67 -14.46 -0.36
C ARG A 145 -2.24 -14.08 -1.73
N ILE A 146 -2.12 -12.81 -2.12
CA ILE A 146 -2.61 -12.33 -3.41
C ILE A 146 -1.88 -13.02 -4.57
N LEU A 147 -0.54 -13.16 -4.51
CA LEU A 147 0.22 -13.84 -5.57
C LEU A 147 -0.15 -15.34 -5.65
N LYS A 148 -0.40 -16.02 -4.53
CA LYS A 148 -0.93 -17.39 -4.51
C LYS A 148 -2.30 -17.48 -5.18
N GLU A 149 -3.20 -16.54 -4.88
CA GLU A 149 -4.51 -16.47 -5.53
C GLU A 149 -4.41 -16.22 -7.05
N TYR A 150 -3.41 -15.47 -7.53
CA TYR A 150 -3.13 -15.34 -8.97
C TYR A 150 -2.87 -16.71 -9.61
N VAL A 151 -2.01 -17.52 -8.97
CA VAL A 151 -1.68 -18.87 -9.48
C VAL A 151 -2.89 -19.80 -9.40
N GLU A 152 -3.60 -19.83 -8.28
CA GLU A 152 -4.80 -20.67 -8.07
C GLU A 152 -5.92 -20.38 -9.06
N GLN A 153 -6.01 -19.12 -9.53
CA GLN A 153 -7.05 -18.66 -10.45
C GLN A 153 -6.59 -18.64 -11.92
N ASP A 154 -5.39 -19.17 -12.21
CA ASP A 154 -4.77 -19.14 -13.53
C ASP A 154 -4.68 -17.71 -14.12
N LYS A 155 -4.47 -16.74 -13.25
CA LYS A 155 -4.34 -15.32 -13.59
C LYS A 155 -2.88 -14.99 -13.88
N THR A 156 -2.62 -14.16 -14.90
CA THR A 156 -1.26 -13.74 -15.25
C THR A 156 -0.62 -12.92 -14.13
N LEU A 157 0.49 -13.42 -13.60
CA LEU A 157 1.29 -12.69 -12.61
C LEU A 157 1.87 -11.39 -13.19
N PRO A 158 2.02 -10.32 -12.41
CA PRO A 158 2.76 -9.13 -12.84
C PRO A 158 4.18 -9.49 -13.29
N ASN A 159 4.66 -8.91 -14.39
CA ASN A 159 6.02 -9.17 -14.89
C ASN A 159 7.10 -8.69 -13.91
N PHE A 160 6.81 -7.63 -13.16
CA PHE A 160 7.73 -7.02 -12.21
C PHE A 160 7.05 -6.79 -10.85
N LEU A 161 7.81 -7.03 -9.80
CA LEU A 161 7.46 -6.66 -8.44
C LEU A 161 8.47 -5.64 -7.93
N LEU A 162 8.02 -4.58 -7.28
CA LEU A 162 8.91 -3.60 -6.67
C LEU A 162 8.51 -3.38 -5.21
N MET A 163 9.32 -3.91 -4.31
CA MET A 163 9.21 -3.69 -2.87
C MET A 163 10.03 -2.48 -2.44
N GLU A 164 9.52 -1.69 -1.50
CA GLU A 164 10.30 -0.69 -0.75
C GLU A 164 10.13 -0.90 0.75
N ASN A 165 11.24 -0.84 1.51
CA ASN A 165 11.17 -0.83 2.97
C ASN A 165 12.44 -0.21 3.58
N VAL A 166 12.50 -0.14 4.92
CA VAL A 166 13.70 0.27 5.65
C VAL A 166 14.81 -0.79 5.53
N SER A 167 16.08 -0.35 5.65
CA SER A 167 17.24 -1.24 5.54
C SER A 167 17.28 -2.35 6.62
N GLU A 168 16.61 -2.12 7.73
CA GLU A 168 16.50 -3.06 8.84
C GLU A 168 15.81 -4.38 8.47
N ILE A 169 15.09 -4.44 7.35
CA ILE A 169 14.54 -5.70 6.81
C ILE A 169 15.64 -6.74 6.51
N LEU A 170 16.86 -6.28 6.23
CA LEU A 170 18.03 -7.12 5.96
C LEU A 170 18.83 -7.44 7.22
N SER A 171 18.40 -7.01 8.40
CA SER A 171 19.09 -7.31 9.65
C SER A 171 18.97 -8.78 10.03
N ASP A 172 19.92 -9.27 10.85
CA ASP A 172 19.93 -10.68 11.31
C ASP A 172 18.60 -11.10 11.95
N LYS A 173 17.92 -10.17 12.62
CA LYS A 173 16.60 -10.41 13.25
C LYS A 173 15.52 -10.79 12.23
N HIS A 174 15.56 -10.27 11.02
CA HIS A 174 14.51 -10.43 10.02
C HIS A 174 14.95 -11.27 8.82
N LYS A 175 16.21 -11.69 8.82
CA LYS A 175 16.88 -12.36 7.71
C LYS A 175 16.15 -13.62 7.25
N ASP A 176 15.77 -14.48 8.20
CA ASP A 176 15.14 -15.76 7.86
C ASP A 176 13.79 -15.56 7.18
N ASN A 177 12.95 -14.67 7.70
CA ASN A 177 11.67 -14.32 7.07
C ASN A 177 11.85 -13.62 5.71
N PHE A 178 12.92 -12.82 5.57
CA PHE A 178 13.22 -12.19 4.29
C PHE A 178 13.71 -13.20 3.26
N ILE A 179 14.48 -14.19 3.66
CA ILE A 179 14.90 -15.33 2.80
C ILE A 179 13.66 -16.12 2.38
N GLU A 180 12.78 -16.47 3.33
CA GLU A 180 11.51 -17.15 3.03
C GLU A 180 10.69 -16.39 1.96
N TRP A 181 10.63 -15.07 2.08
CA TRP A 181 9.98 -14.23 1.08
C TRP A 181 10.64 -14.32 -0.30
N CYS A 182 11.98 -14.25 -0.35
CA CYS A 182 12.73 -14.40 -1.60
C CYS A 182 12.52 -15.77 -2.25
N GLU A 183 12.59 -16.84 -1.47
CA GLU A 183 12.36 -18.23 -1.93
C GLU A 183 10.94 -18.41 -2.47
N PHE A 184 9.95 -17.81 -1.82
CA PHE A 184 8.58 -17.81 -2.31
C PHE A 184 8.49 -17.15 -3.69
N LEU A 185 9.07 -15.96 -3.89
CA LEU A 185 9.06 -15.28 -5.17
C LEU A 185 9.81 -16.07 -6.25
N GLU A 186 10.93 -16.69 -5.92
CA GLU A 186 11.68 -17.57 -6.82
C GLU A 186 10.85 -18.78 -7.24
N SER A 187 10.04 -19.33 -6.34
CA SER A 187 9.13 -20.43 -6.67
C SER A 187 8.05 -20.05 -7.67
N LEU A 188 7.75 -18.76 -7.81
CA LEU A 188 6.84 -18.19 -8.81
C LEU A 188 7.56 -17.79 -10.11
N GLY A 189 8.89 -17.97 -10.20
CA GLY A 189 9.70 -17.67 -11.36
C GLY A 189 10.32 -16.27 -11.38
N TYR A 190 10.21 -15.49 -10.28
CA TYR A 190 10.88 -14.20 -10.18
C TYR A 190 12.37 -14.35 -9.86
N VAL A 191 13.17 -13.38 -10.30
CA VAL A 191 14.58 -13.24 -9.95
C VAL A 191 14.74 -12.04 -9.02
N ASN A 192 15.20 -12.27 -7.79
CA ASN A 192 15.34 -11.24 -6.79
C ASN A 192 16.61 -10.41 -6.99
N GLN A 193 16.47 -9.10 -7.01
CA GLN A 193 17.57 -8.13 -6.99
C GLN A 193 17.37 -7.16 -5.84
N ILE A 194 18.35 -7.03 -4.95
CA ILE A 194 18.22 -6.28 -3.71
C ILE A 194 19.21 -5.11 -3.73
N TYR A 195 18.70 -3.90 -3.50
CA TYR A 195 19.47 -2.66 -3.46
C TYR A 195 19.20 -1.91 -2.17
N THR A 196 20.26 -1.48 -1.49
CA THR A 196 20.15 -0.53 -0.37
C THR A 196 20.65 0.83 -0.84
N LEU A 197 19.76 1.81 -0.91
CA LEU A 197 20.01 3.12 -1.48
C LEU A 197 19.84 4.21 -0.43
N ASP A 198 20.76 5.20 -0.43
CA ASP A 198 20.62 6.40 0.39
C ASP A 198 20.23 7.58 -0.52
N SER A 199 19.17 8.29 -0.18
CA SER A 199 18.68 9.44 -0.95
C SER A 199 19.73 10.54 -1.16
N ARG A 200 20.72 10.65 -0.26
CA ARG A 200 21.84 11.61 -0.40
C ARG A 200 22.67 11.37 -1.66
N ASN A 201 22.81 10.11 -2.08
CA ASN A 201 23.56 9.74 -3.28
C ASN A 201 22.83 10.16 -4.58
N PHE A 202 21.60 10.63 -4.45
CA PHE A 202 20.74 11.07 -5.56
C PHE A 202 20.38 12.56 -5.46
N GLY A 203 21.18 13.35 -4.72
CA GLY A 203 21.01 14.79 -4.64
C GLY A 203 19.92 15.27 -3.68
N VAL A 204 19.34 14.41 -2.86
CA VAL A 204 18.35 14.78 -1.84
C VAL A 204 19.07 15.12 -0.52
N PRO A 205 18.87 16.31 0.07
CA PRO A 205 19.55 16.72 1.31
C PRO A 205 18.94 16.07 2.57
N GLN A 206 18.69 14.76 2.51
CA GLN A 206 18.13 13.97 3.59
C GLN A 206 18.82 12.61 3.64
N SER A 207 19.28 12.19 4.82
CA SER A 207 19.73 10.82 5.05
C SER A 207 18.51 9.90 5.16
N ARG A 208 18.21 9.21 4.08
CA ARG A 208 17.09 8.25 4.01
C ARG A 208 17.54 6.99 3.28
N ILE A 209 17.94 6.01 4.08
CA ILE A 209 18.38 4.70 3.57
C ILE A 209 17.14 3.81 3.42
N ARG A 210 16.99 3.17 2.25
CA ARG A 210 15.89 2.25 1.95
C ARG A 210 16.39 1.05 1.17
N THR A 211 15.77 -0.09 1.43
CA THR A 211 15.95 -1.31 0.65
C THR A 211 14.85 -1.39 -0.40
N TYR A 212 15.27 -1.68 -1.62
CA TYR A 212 14.42 -1.97 -2.76
C TYR A 212 14.73 -3.39 -3.26
N MET A 213 13.70 -4.10 -3.64
CA MET A 213 13.82 -5.42 -4.23
C MET A 213 12.87 -5.55 -5.42
#